data_2c4fece3937c1316a3bbc59f15c2d9e7
#
_entry.id   2c4fece3937c1316a3bbc59f15c2d9e7
#
_cell.length_a   1.000
_cell.length_b   1.000
_cell.length_c   1.000
_cell.angle_alpha   90.00
_cell.angle_beta   90.00
_cell.angle_gamma   90.00
#
_symmetry.space_group_name_H-M   'P 1'
#
loop_
_entity.id
_entity.type
_entity.pdbx_description
1 polymer ?
#
loop_
_entity_poly.entity_id
_entity_poly.type
_entity_poly.pdbx_seq_one_letter_code
_entity_poly.pdbx_strand_id
1 'polypeptide(L)'
;MKPQARATEDLDDLVHVMDHGAVCDTERRGHHRPQGRSPLDLVVDASEGFVPLWEKDTTLRWRFRDRSFESFADPDAAKAAVRTLFGEALLAWGDAAPVRFVQDNDVWDFEIVIRQSDECSIKGCVLASAFFPDGGRHKLTIYPKMFEQVGQERLETLIHEIGHIFGLRHFFALLSEEDWPAQVFGEHREVSIMNYGANSQLTDQDKADLRKLYEMAWSGELTHINGTPIRLVRPYHVVGIPTRFAIPTLGTVRMA
;
A
#
# COMPACT_ATOMS: atom_id res chain seq x y z
N MET A 1 -30.87 26.99 23.24
CA MET A 1 -29.98 26.71 22.10
C MET A 1 -29.67 25.20 22.11
N LYS A 2 -30.25 24.40 21.20
CA LYS A 2 -29.95 23.00 21.08
C LYS A 2 -28.67 22.83 20.24
N PRO A 3 -27.73 21.96 20.60
CA PRO A 3 -26.59 21.70 19.74
C PRO A 3 -27.08 20.97 18.49
N GLN A 4 -26.74 21.50 17.32
CA GLN A 4 -26.93 20.82 16.04
C GLN A 4 -26.05 19.57 16.05
N ALA A 5 -26.67 18.42 15.77
CA ALA A 5 -25.96 17.18 15.50
C ALA A 5 -25.08 17.41 14.25
N ARG A 6 -23.77 17.21 14.39
CA ARG A 6 -22.88 17.08 13.25
C ARG A 6 -23.34 15.89 12.43
N ALA A 7 -23.54 16.12 11.15
CA ALA A 7 -23.79 15.06 10.20
C ALA A 7 -22.66 14.01 10.31
N THR A 8 -23.05 12.75 10.43
CA THR A 8 -22.13 11.62 10.26
C THR A 8 -21.67 11.67 8.82
N GLU A 9 -20.43 12.09 8.58
CA GLU A 9 -19.80 11.95 7.27
C GLU A 9 -19.84 10.48 6.89
N ASP A 10 -20.42 10.22 5.72
CA ASP A 10 -20.72 8.89 5.23
C ASP A 10 -19.37 8.20 4.90
N LEU A 11 -19.22 6.94 5.29
CA LEU A 11 -18.02 6.12 5.03
C LEU A 11 -17.67 6.02 3.54
N ASP A 12 -18.64 6.34 2.67
CA ASP A 12 -18.47 6.42 1.22
C ASP A 12 -17.54 7.55 0.76
N ASP A 13 -17.28 8.57 1.59
CA ASP A 13 -16.38 9.68 1.23
C ASP A 13 -14.88 9.29 1.24
N LEU A 14 -14.55 8.10 1.72
CA LEU A 14 -13.17 7.57 1.71
C LEU A 14 -12.81 6.76 0.45
N VAL A 15 -13.75 6.58 -0.46
CA VAL A 15 -13.51 5.93 -1.76
C VAL A 15 -13.16 7.00 -2.78
N HIS A 16 -11.97 6.90 -3.33
CA HIS A 16 -11.44 7.90 -4.25
C HIS A 16 -11.67 7.49 -5.70
N VAL A 17 -12.18 8.42 -6.50
CA VAL A 17 -12.52 8.18 -7.90
C VAL A 17 -11.32 8.52 -8.77
N MET A 18 -10.80 7.53 -9.49
CA MET A 18 -9.81 7.71 -10.55
C MET A 18 -10.51 8.09 -11.87
N ASP A 19 -9.74 8.28 -12.94
CA ASP A 19 -10.32 8.56 -14.26
C ASP A 19 -11.25 7.42 -14.71
N HIS A 20 -12.23 7.74 -15.56
CA HIS A 20 -13.24 6.81 -16.09
C HIS A 20 -14.05 6.00 -15.03
N GLY A 21 -14.22 6.54 -13.82
CA GLY A 21 -15.02 5.89 -12.78
C GLY A 21 -14.31 4.72 -12.08
N ALA A 22 -12.99 4.66 -12.15
CA ALA A 22 -12.19 3.81 -11.30
C ALA A 22 -12.06 4.41 -9.90
N VAL A 23 -11.99 3.56 -8.88
CA VAL A 23 -11.84 3.96 -7.48
C VAL A 23 -10.72 3.18 -6.81
N CYS A 24 -10.05 3.82 -5.85
CA CYS A 24 -9.09 3.17 -4.97
C CYS A 24 -9.71 3.07 -3.57
N ASP A 25 -9.65 1.87 -2.96
CA ASP A 25 -10.14 1.64 -1.60
C ASP A 25 -9.05 1.09 -0.66
N THR A 26 -7.78 1.21 -1.04
CA THR A 26 -6.65 0.71 -0.26
C THR A 26 -6.65 1.29 1.16
N GLU A 27 -6.89 2.58 1.31
CA GLU A 27 -6.94 3.21 2.63
C GLU A 27 -8.10 2.69 3.49
N ARG A 28 -9.23 2.35 2.88
CA ARG A 28 -10.37 1.76 3.57
C ARG A 28 -10.11 0.32 3.99
N ARG A 29 -9.40 -0.46 3.18
CA ARG A 29 -9.13 -1.89 3.42
C ARG A 29 -7.88 -2.14 4.24
N GLY A 30 -6.89 -1.25 4.13
CA GLY A 30 -5.59 -1.40 4.79
C GLY A 30 -5.61 -1.12 6.29
N HIS A 31 -6.73 -0.61 6.85
CA HIS A 31 -6.80 -0.21 8.24
C HIS A 31 -8.03 -0.79 8.95
N HIS A 32 -7.79 -1.51 10.04
CA HIS A 32 -8.81 -1.85 11.02
C HIS A 32 -9.12 -0.59 11.83
N ARG A 33 -10.32 -0.03 11.69
CA ARG A 33 -10.75 1.13 12.49
C ARG A 33 -11.05 0.71 13.93
N PRO A 34 -10.44 1.31 14.95
CA PRO A 34 -11.00 1.29 16.28
C PRO A 34 -12.35 2.03 16.25
N GLN A 35 -13.42 1.42 16.75
CA GLN A 35 -14.73 2.05 16.84
C GLN A 35 -14.63 3.36 17.64
N GLY A 36 -15.11 4.47 17.08
CA GLY A 36 -15.30 5.74 17.77
C GLY A 36 -14.33 6.88 17.43
N ARG A 37 -13.46 6.74 16.43
CA ARG A 37 -12.59 7.83 15.95
C ARG A 37 -13.16 8.52 14.70
N SER A 38 -12.83 9.83 14.55
CA SER A 38 -13.21 10.64 13.39
C SER A 38 -12.55 10.14 12.09
N PRO A 39 -13.21 10.25 10.93
CA PRO A 39 -12.58 10.01 9.63
C PRO A 39 -11.30 10.82 9.39
N LEU A 40 -11.19 11.99 9.99
CA LEU A 40 -10.02 12.87 9.94
C LEU A 40 -8.80 12.30 10.69
N ASP A 41 -9.02 11.44 11.68
CA ASP A 41 -7.94 10.73 12.39
C ASP A 41 -7.27 9.65 11.53
N LEU A 42 -7.89 9.28 10.41
CA LEU A 42 -7.38 8.23 9.50
C LEU A 42 -6.24 8.67 8.59
N VAL A 43 -6.14 9.95 8.30
CA VAL A 43 -5.06 10.50 7.45
C VAL A 43 -3.72 10.40 8.18
N VAL A 44 -3.75 10.34 9.50
CA VAL A 44 -2.57 10.35 10.38
C VAL A 44 -2.43 9.06 11.17
N ASP A 45 -3.51 8.30 11.32
CA ASP A 45 -3.52 7.05 12.10
C ASP A 45 -3.32 5.84 11.17
N ALA A 46 -2.10 5.47 10.97
CA ALA A 46 -1.81 4.07 10.82
C ALA A 46 -2.34 3.41 12.09
N SER A 47 -3.20 2.45 11.99
CA SER A 47 -4.01 1.75 13.00
C SER A 47 -3.46 1.64 14.45
N GLU A 48 -2.24 2.08 14.69
CA GLU A 48 -1.48 2.00 15.96
C GLU A 48 -0.90 3.37 16.40
N GLY A 49 -1.26 4.51 15.77
CA GLY A 49 -0.79 5.84 16.19
C GLY A 49 0.63 6.19 15.72
N PHE A 50 1.11 5.61 14.62
CA PHE A 50 2.38 5.94 13.98
C PHE A 50 2.29 5.88 12.44
N VAL A 51 3.22 6.53 11.74
CA VAL A 51 3.38 6.45 10.30
C VAL A 51 4.36 5.31 9.99
N PRO A 52 3.91 4.18 9.42
CA PRO A 52 4.80 3.06 9.12
C PRO A 52 5.58 3.33 7.82
N LEU A 53 6.89 3.11 7.87
CA LEU A 53 7.78 3.09 6.72
C LEU A 53 8.67 1.84 6.80
N TRP A 54 9.13 1.33 5.66
CA TRP A 54 10.03 0.19 5.65
C TRP A 54 11.41 0.51 6.19
N GLU A 55 12.02 -0.42 6.92
CA GLU A 55 13.44 -0.32 7.28
C GLU A 55 14.32 -0.26 6.02
N LYS A 56 15.51 0.32 6.17
CA LYS A 56 16.50 0.41 5.10
C LYS A 56 16.89 -1.00 4.61
N ASP A 57 17.17 -1.11 3.33
CA ASP A 57 17.57 -2.36 2.65
C ASP A 57 16.51 -3.48 2.68
N THR A 58 15.24 -3.14 2.95
CA THR A 58 14.14 -4.09 2.94
C THR A 58 13.96 -4.72 1.57
N THR A 59 13.72 -6.04 1.57
CA THR A 59 13.28 -6.80 0.41
C THR A 59 11.91 -7.39 0.72
N LEU A 60 10.90 -7.08 -0.09
CA LEU A 60 9.57 -7.67 0.00
C LEU A 60 9.52 -8.91 -0.91
N ARG A 61 9.10 -10.03 -0.34
CA ARG A 61 8.92 -11.28 -1.06
C ARG A 61 7.47 -11.46 -1.43
N TRP A 62 7.20 -11.83 -2.67
CA TRP A 62 5.84 -11.97 -3.16
C TRP A 62 5.64 -13.25 -3.95
N ARG A 63 4.39 -13.70 -4.04
CA ARG A 63 3.99 -14.81 -4.89
C ARG A 63 2.60 -14.57 -5.49
N PHE A 64 2.24 -15.37 -6.47
CA PHE A 64 0.85 -15.47 -6.88
C PHE A 64 0.06 -16.36 -5.92
N ARG A 65 -1.21 -16.01 -5.69
CA ARG A 65 -2.18 -16.94 -5.13
C ARG A 65 -2.73 -17.78 -6.28
N ASP A 66 -2.15 -18.92 -6.54
CA ASP A 66 -2.46 -19.78 -7.70
C ASP A 66 -3.94 -20.01 -7.92
N ARG A 67 -4.67 -20.35 -6.84
CA ARG A 67 -6.12 -20.56 -6.88
C ARG A 67 -6.91 -19.38 -7.46
N SER A 68 -6.42 -18.17 -7.34
CA SER A 68 -7.12 -16.98 -7.87
C SER A 68 -7.02 -16.86 -9.40
N PHE A 69 -6.14 -17.62 -10.04
CA PHE A 69 -5.94 -17.64 -11.49
C PHE A 69 -6.63 -18.82 -12.18
N GLU A 70 -7.21 -19.76 -11.44
CA GLU A 70 -7.86 -20.96 -11.99
C GLU A 70 -9.08 -20.66 -12.89
N SER A 71 -9.67 -19.47 -12.78
CA SER A 71 -10.79 -19.03 -13.62
C SER A 71 -10.37 -18.58 -15.04
N PHE A 72 -9.10 -18.35 -15.29
CA PHE A 72 -8.60 -17.99 -16.61
C PHE A 72 -8.48 -19.24 -17.49
N ALA A 73 -8.73 -19.07 -18.80
CA ALA A 73 -8.55 -20.14 -19.77
C ALA A 73 -7.09 -20.64 -19.82
N ASP A 74 -6.13 -19.73 -19.60
CA ASP A 74 -4.70 -20.01 -19.46
C ASP A 74 -4.16 -19.27 -18.22
N PRO A 75 -4.14 -19.96 -17.06
CA PRO A 75 -3.65 -19.38 -15.82
C PRO A 75 -2.18 -18.92 -15.87
N ASP A 76 -1.33 -19.63 -16.62
CA ASP A 76 0.10 -19.31 -16.69
C ASP A 76 0.33 -18.08 -17.58
N ALA A 77 -0.37 -17.94 -18.68
CA ALA A 77 -0.36 -16.73 -19.50
C ALA A 77 -0.90 -15.52 -18.71
N ALA A 78 -1.95 -15.70 -17.92
CA ALA A 78 -2.50 -14.64 -17.06
C ALA A 78 -1.47 -14.19 -15.99
N LYS A 79 -0.80 -15.14 -15.32
CA LYS A 79 0.28 -14.83 -14.37
C LYS A 79 1.45 -14.13 -15.06
N ALA A 80 1.84 -14.55 -16.26
CA ALA A 80 2.90 -13.91 -17.02
C ALA A 80 2.55 -12.46 -17.35
N ALA A 81 1.33 -12.18 -17.80
CA ALA A 81 0.85 -10.83 -18.10
C ALA A 81 0.86 -9.93 -16.84
N VAL A 82 0.34 -10.42 -15.72
CA VAL A 82 0.34 -9.67 -14.44
C VAL A 82 1.77 -9.45 -13.95
N ARG A 83 2.66 -10.44 -14.08
CA ARG A 83 4.08 -10.29 -13.71
C ARG A 83 4.76 -9.21 -14.54
N THR A 84 4.51 -9.16 -15.84
CA THR A 84 5.06 -8.13 -16.73
C THR A 84 4.57 -6.74 -16.31
N LEU A 85 3.26 -6.58 -16.14
CA LEU A 85 2.66 -5.31 -15.74
C LEU A 85 3.16 -4.83 -14.37
N PHE A 86 3.26 -5.72 -13.39
CA PHE A 86 3.82 -5.42 -12.08
C PHE A 86 5.30 -5.02 -12.18
N GLY A 87 6.08 -5.71 -13.00
CA GLY A 87 7.48 -5.37 -13.27
C GLY A 87 7.63 -4.00 -13.93
N GLU A 88 6.79 -3.67 -14.91
CA GLU A 88 6.76 -2.34 -15.55
C GLU A 88 6.43 -1.23 -14.53
N ALA A 89 5.47 -1.48 -13.64
CA ALA A 89 5.12 -0.53 -12.58
C ALA A 89 6.27 -0.32 -11.58
N LEU A 90 7.01 -1.37 -11.21
CA LEU A 90 8.22 -1.24 -10.39
C LEU A 90 9.33 -0.47 -11.11
N LEU A 91 9.52 -0.72 -12.41
CA LEU A 91 10.49 0.01 -13.23
C LEU A 91 10.13 1.49 -13.36
N ALA A 92 8.84 1.84 -13.38
CA ALA A 92 8.42 3.23 -13.39
C ALA A 92 8.89 4.00 -12.15
N TRP A 93 8.83 3.39 -10.97
CA TRP A 93 9.40 3.97 -9.73
C TRP A 93 10.94 4.00 -9.76
N GLY A 94 11.56 3.00 -10.38
CA GLY A 94 13.01 2.92 -10.57
C GLY A 94 13.80 2.98 -9.27
N ASP A 95 14.82 3.84 -9.24
CA ASP A 95 15.70 4.06 -8.09
C ASP A 95 15.05 4.82 -6.91
N ALA A 96 13.85 5.35 -7.12
CA ALA A 96 13.07 5.96 -6.04
C ALA A 96 12.40 4.91 -5.14
N ALA A 97 12.25 3.67 -5.59
CA ALA A 97 11.66 2.60 -4.79
C ALA A 97 12.50 2.34 -3.52
N PRO A 98 11.92 2.47 -2.32
CA PRO A 98 12.68 2.33 -1.07
C PRO A 98 12.94 0.86 -0.70
N VAL A 99 12.30 -0.08 -1.38
CA VAL A 99 12.40 -1.52 -1.14
C VAL A 99 12.61 -2.28 -2.44
N ARG A 100 13.20 -3.46 -2.34
CA ARG A 100 13.32 -4.40 -3.45
C ARG A 100 12.19 -5.42 -3.41
N PHE A 101 11.86 -5.98 -4.57
CA PHE A 101 10.84 -7.02 -4.71
C PHE A 101 11.44 -8.28 -5.31
N VAL A 102 11.14 -9.42 -4.69
CA VAL A 102 11.60 -10.74 -5.15
C VAL A 102 10.42 -11.70 -5.16
N GLN A 103 10.22 -12.43 -6.24
CA GLN A 103 9.23 -13.50 -6.27
C GLN A 103 9.77 -14.71 -5.51
N ASP A 104 9.04 -15.19 -4.50
CA ASP A 104 9.39 -16.33 -3.67
C ASP A 104 8.10 -17.07 -3.28
N ASN A 105 7.96 -18.32 -3.74
CA ASN A 105 6.76 -19.11 -3.51
C ASN A 105 6.72 -19.75 -2.12
N ASP A 106 7.86 -19.93 -1.48
CA ASP A 106 7.98 -20.64 -0.21
C ASP A 106 7.85 -19.68 0.98
N VAL A 107 8.54 -18.53 0.90
CA VAL A 107 8.55 -17.52 1.95
C VAL A 107 8.15 -16.17 1.36
N TRP A 108 7.00 -15.66 1.76
CA TRP A 108 6.39 -14.48 1.16
C TRP A 108 5.78 -13.53 2.20
N ASP A 109 5.77 -12.24 1.86
CA ASP A 109 5.18 -11.15 2.63
C ASP A 109 3.80 -10.79 2.09
N PHE A 110 3.63 -10.86 0.77
CA PHE A 110 2.31 -10.63 0.17
C PHE A 110 2.04 -11.53 -1.04
N GLU A 111 0.76 -11.67 -1.32
CA GLU A 111 0.28 -12.40 -2.50
C GLU A 111 -0.35 -11.43 -3.50
N ILE A 112 -0.08 -11.64 -4.80
CA ILE A 112 -0.88 -11.03 -5.86
C ILE A 112 -2.09 -11.93 -6.08
N VAL A 113 -3.29 -11.35 -5.95
CA VAL A 113 -4.58 -12.04 -5.95
C VAL A 113 -5.49 -11.43 -7.00
N ILE A 114 -6.10 -12.26 -7.83
CA ILE A 114 -7.17 -11.82 -8.73
C ILE A 114 -8.51 -12.09 -8.05
N ARG A 115 -9.39 -11.08 -8.02
CA ARG A 115 -10.77 -11.26 -7.58
C ARG A 115 -11.60 -11.90 -8.69
N GLN A 116 -12.64 -12.64 -8.28
CA GLN A 116 -13.54 -13.32 -9.23
C GLN A 116 -14.71 -12.42 -9.66
N SER A 117 -14.91 -11.30 -8.97
CA SER A 117 -15.99 -10.34 -9.25
C SER A 117 -15.48 -8.93 -9.02
N ASP A 118 -16.04 -8.00 -9.76
CA ASP A 118 -15.82 -6.59 -9.55
C ASP A 118 -16.46 -6.12 -8.24
N GLU A 119 -15.94 -5.04 -7.71
CA GLU A 119 -16.50 -4.27 -6.62
C GLU A 119 -16.77 -2.86 -7.11
N CYS A 120 -18.05 -2.59 -7.37
CA CYS A 120 -18.50 -1.34 -7.95
C CYS A 120 -19.50 -0.65 -7.04
N SER A 121 -19.46 0.68 -7.01
CA SER A 121 -20.44 1.56 -6.36
C SER A 121 -20.98 2.58 -7.36
N ILE A 122 -21.83 3.48 -6.89
CA ILE A 122 -22.29 4.62 -7.71
C ILE A 122 -21.15 5.59 -8.06
N LYS A 123 -20.03 5.53 -7.32
CA LYS A 123 -18.83 6.35 -7.55
C LYS A 123 -17.89 5.73 -8.59
N GLY A 124 -17.95 4.43 -8.81
CA GLY A 124 -17.07 3.71 -9.73
C GLY A 124 -16.74 2.30 -9.28
N CYS A 125 -15.80 1.67 -9.99
CA CYS A 125 -15.34 0.32 -9.71
C CYS A 125 -13.90 0.32 -9.18
N VAL A 126 -13.62 -0.53 -8.19
CA VAL A 126 -12.27 -0.77 -7.70
C VAL A 126 -11.49 -1.57 -8.74
N LEU A 127 -10.35 -1.08 -9.16
CA LEU A 127 -9.47 -1.75 -10.12
C LEU A 127 -8.42 -2.61 -9.42
N ALA A 128 -7.82 -2.09 -8.37
CA ALA A 128 -6.87 -2.81 -7.53
C ALA A 128 -6.90 -2.26 -6.10
N SER A 129 -6.26 -2.96 -5.18
CA SER A 129 -5.97 -2.46 -3.83
C SER A 129 -4.70 -3.10 -3.30
N ALA A 130 -3.92 -2.36 -2.53
CA ALA A 130 -2.67 -2.82 -1.94
C ALA A 130 -2.73 -2.83 -0.39
N PHE A 131 -1.62 -2.51 0.23
CA PHE A 131 -1.43 -2.45 1.68
C PHE A 131 -0.37 -1.40 2.02
N PHE A 132 -0.35 -0.96 3.26
CA PHE A 132 0.71 -0.09 3.79
C PHE A 132 1.82 -0.90 4.46
N PRO A 133 3.00 -0.30 4.68
CA PRO A 133 4.09 -0.96 5.39
C PRO A 133 3.64 -1.55 6.73
N ASP A 134 3.80 -2.86 6.89
CA ASP A 134 3.38 -3.61 8.07
C ASP A 134 4.16 -4.94 8.14
N GLY A 135 4.36 -5.49 9.33
CA GLY A 135 5.00 -6.77 9.57
C GLY A 135 4.11 -8.00 9.34
N GLY A 136 2.88 -7.83 8.86
CA GLY A 136 1.93 -8.90 8.54
C GLY A 136 2.11 -9.49 7.14
N ARG A 137 1.22 -10.43 6.82
CA ARG A 137 1.05 -10.96 5.46
C ARG A 137 -0.09 -10.25 4.75
N HIS A 138 0.18 -9.79 3.54
CA HIS A 138 -0.70 -8.89 2.81
C HIS A 138 -1.14 -9.44 1.45
N LYS A 139 -1.91 -8.62 0.73
CA LYS A 139 -2.37 -8.89 -0.62
C LYS A 139 -2.28 -7.61 -1.46
N LEU A 140 -1.77 -7.75 -2.66
CA LEU A 140 -2.05 -6.86 -3.76
C LEU A 140 -3.20 -7.49 -4.54
N THR A 141 -4.37 -6.91 -4.45
CA THR A 141 -5.60 -7.46 -5.05
C THR A 141 -5.89 -6.74 -6.36
N ILE A 142 -6.19 -7.49 -7.41
CA ILE A 142 -6.56 -6.98 -8.73
C ILE A 142 -7.99 -7.44 -9.02
N TYR A 143 -8.81 -6.54 -9.56
CA TYR A 143 -10.20 -6.81 -9.92
C TYR A 143 -10.35 -7.02 -11.42
N PRO A 144 -11.36 -7.79 -11.88
CA PRO A 144 -11.58 -8.04 -13.31
C PRO A 144 -11.68 -6.75 -14.13
N LYS A 145 -12.34 -5.73 -13.60
CA LYS A 145 -12.52 -4.43 -14.26
C LYS A 145 -11.21 -3.76 -14.67
N MET A 146 -10.09 -4.04 -13.97
CA MET A 146 -8.78 -3.53 -14.33
C MET A 146 -8.34 -4.02 -15.72
N PHE A 147 -8.69 -5.27 -16.09
CA PHE A 147 -8.31 -5.84 -17.39
C PHE A 147 -9.08 -5.25 -18.58
N GLU A 148 -10.19 -4.56 -18.31
CA GLU A 148 -10.96 -3.83 -19.31
C GLU A 148 -10.39 -2.44 -19.62
N GLN A 149 -9.51 -1.92 -18.76
CA GLN A 149 -8.88 -0.62 -18.95
C GLN A 149 -7.87 -0.64 -20.09
N VAL A 150 -7.55 0.52 -20.66
CA VAL A 150 -6.45 0.65 -21.61
C VAL A 150 -5.10 0.38 -20.94
N GLY A 151 -4.08 0.03 -21.74
CA GLY A 151 -2.79 -0.42 -21.21
C GLY A 151 -2.14 0.57 -20.23
N GLN A 152 -2.22 1.87 -20.56
CA GLN A 152 -1.65 2.94 -19.72
C GLN A 152 -2.36 3.03 -18.36
N GLU A 153 -3.68 2.99 -18.33
CA GLU A 153 -4.45 3.03 -17.06
C GLU A 153 -4.18 1.82 -16.17
N ARG A 154 -4.03 0.63 -16.76
CA ARG A 154 -3.63 -0.57 -16.02
C ARG A 154 -2.27 -0.40 -15.34
N LEU A 155 -1.33 0.19 -16.07
CA LEU A 155 0.01 0.46 -15.56
C LEU A 155 -0.03 1.50 -14.44
N GLU A 156 -0.71 2.62 -14.65
CA GLU A 156 -0.85 3.69 -13.65
C GLU A 156 -1.56 3.21 -12.39
N THR A 157 -2.58 2.36 -12.52
CA THR A 157 -3.23 1.71 -11.37
C THR A 157 -2.22 0.93 -10.52
N LEU A 158 -1.36 0.11 -11.11
CA LEU A 158 -0.35 -0.62 -10.34
C LEU A 158 0.75 0.27 -9.79
N ILE A 159 1.16 1.32 -10.49
CA ILE A 159 2.11 2.31 -9.98
C ILE A 159 1.54 2.98 -8.73
N HIS A 160 0.27 3.37 -8.75
CA HIS A 160 -0.46 3.94 -7.63
C HIS A 160 -0.49 2.99 -6.43
N GLU A 161 -0.91 1.74 -6.64
CA GLU A 161 -0.99 0.73 -5.57
C GLU A 161 0.39 0.41 -4.97
N ILE A 162 1.44 0.42 -5.79
CA ILE A 162 2.83 0.29 -5.30
C ILE A 162 3.23 1.50 -4.44
N GLY A 163 2.74 2.69 -4.76
CA GLY A 163 2.89 3.87 -3.90
C GLY A 163 2.37 3.63 -2.48
N HIS A 164 1.22 2.98 -2.32
CA HIS A 164 0.71 2.56 -1.01
C HIS A 164 1.64 1.56 -0.32
N ILE A 165 2.19 0.60 -1.04
CA ILE A 165 3.18 -0.35 -0.49
C ILE A 165 4.42 0.40 0.04
N PHE A 166 4.76 1.55 -0.55
CA PHE A 166 5.83 2.43 -0.07
C PHE A 166 5.39 3.36 1.08
N GLY A 167 4.15 3.27 1.54
CA GLY A 167 3.62 4.09 2.63
C GLY A 167 3.03 5.43 2.18
N LEU A 168 2.97 5.70 0.87
CA LEU A 168 2.32 6.90 0.34
C LEU A 168 0.81 6.78 0.50
N ARG A 169 0.15 7.88 0.88
CA ARG A 169 -1.28 7.98 1.07
C ARG A 169 -1.87 9.02 0.13
N HIS A 170 -3.16 8.97 -0.03
CA HIS A 170 -3.90 9.98 -0.80
C HIS A 170 -3.90 11.37 -0.16
N PHE A 171 -3.27 11.57 0.97
CA PHE A 171 -3.28 12.86 1.67
C PHE A 171 -2.69 14.02 0.84
N PHE A 172 -1.91 13.74 -0.20
CA PHE A 172 -1.52 14.76 -1.17
C PHE A 172 -2.72 15.35 -1.92
N ALA A 173 -3.81 14.60 -2.05
CA ALA A 173 -5.05 15.07 -2.65
C ALA A 173 -6.02 15.71 -1.64
N LEU A 174 -5.98 15.29 -0.37
CA LEU A 174 -6.86 15.79 0.70
C LEU A 174 -6.42 17.14 1.26
N LEU A 175 -5.21 17.61 0.93
CA LEU A 175 -4.67 18.88 1.43
C LEU A 175 -5.25 20.13 0.73
N SER A 176 -6.20 19.99 -0.18
CA SER A 176 -6.98 21.11 -0.69
C SER A 176 -8.04 21.62 0.31
N GLU A 177 -8.21 20.96 1.46
CA GLU A 177 -9.09 21.44 2.53
C GLU A 177 -8.27 22.24 3.55
N GLU A 178 -8.57 23.53 3.62
CA GLU A 178 -7.81 24.62 4.26
C GLU A 178 -7.60 24.53 5.80
N ASP A 179 -7.97 23.44 6.48
CA ASP A 179 -8.05 23.39 7.93
C ASP A 179 -6.94 22.60 8.66
N TRP A 180 -5.94 22.09 7.98
CA TRP A 180 -4.87 21.32 8.63
C TRP A 180 -3.47 21.86 8.33
N PRO A 181 -2.67 22.23 9.36
CA PRO A 181 -1.25 22.47 9.19
C PRO A 181 -0.53 21.12 8.98
N ALA A 182 -0.76 20.49 7.82
CA ALA A 182 0.02 19.37 7.38
C ALA A 182 1.41 19.89 7.00
N GLN A 183 2.45 19.41 7.65
CA GLN A 183 3.77 19.47 7.05
C GLN A 183 3.74 18.50 5.87
N VAL A 184 3.37 19.04 4.71
CA VAL A 184 3.41 18.34 3.45
C VAL A 184 4.87 17.98 3.23
N PHE A 185 5.16 16.71 3.12
CA PHE A 185 6.47 16.29 2.66
C PHE A 185 6.48 16.50 1.13
N GLY A 186 7.12 17.57 0.67
CA GLY A 186 7.05 18.02 -0.71
C GLY A 186 6.03 19.14 -0.93
N GLU A 187 6.04 19.74 -2.13
CA GLU A 187 5.04 20.71 -2.56
C GLU A 187 3.85 19.98 -3.16
N HIS A 188 2.63 20.30 -2.71
CA HIS A 188 1.41 19.80 -3.35
C HIS A 188 1.39 20.21 -4.82
N ARG A 189 1.20 19.25 -5.71
CA ARG A 189 1.07 19.48 -7.15
C ARG A 189 -0.23 18.90 -7.66
N GLU A 190 -0.77 19.57 -8.67
CA GLU A 190 -2.00 19.17 -9.35
C GLU A 190 -1.89 17.79 -9.99
N VAL A 191 -0.67 17.36 -10.37
CA VAL A 191 -0.37 16.07 -10.98
C VAL A 191 0.54 15.27 -10.06
N SER A 192 0.08 14.12 -9.63
CA SER A 192 0.82 13.13 -8.83
C SER A 192 0.16 11.77 -9.00
N ILE A 193 0.94 10.69 -8.93
CA ILE A 193 0.38 9.33 -8.99
C ILE A 193 -0.55 9.04 -7.82
N MET A 194 -0.39 9.73 -6.68
CA MET A 194 -1.27 9.59 -5.52
C MET A 194 -2.49 10.51 -5.56
N ASN A 195 -2.70 11.27 -6.63
CA ASN A 195 -3.91 12.03 -6.91
C ASN A 195 -4.98 11.15 -7.58
N TYR A 196 -6.10 11.77 -7.93
CA TYR A 196 -7.27 11.14 -8.54
C TYR A 196 -7.55 11.72 -9.92
N GLY A 197 -8.25 10.92 -10.74
CA GLY A 197 -8.70 11.33 -12.05
C GLY A 197 -7.57 11.45 -13.08
N ALA A 198 -7.78 12.28 -14.09
CA ALA A 198 -6.86 12.49 -15.21
C ALA A 198 -5.47 12.99 -14.81
N ASN A 199 -5.30 13.45 -13.57
CA ASN A 199 -4.04 13.96 -13.02
C ASN A 199 -3.27 12.90 -12.22
N SER A 200 -3.70 11.64 -12.22
CA SER A 200 -3.01 10.52 -11.56
C SER A 200 -1.89 10.00 -12.44
N GLN A 201 -0.75 10.68 -12.43
CA GLN A 201 0.45 10.32 -13.19
C GLN A 201 1.69 10.37 -12.30
N LEU A 202 2.59 9.39 -12.47
CA LEU A 202 3.87 9.38 -11.76
C LEU A 202 4.78 10.47 -12.29
N THR A 203 5.18 11.39 -11.42
CA THR A 203 6.05 12.50 -11.73
C THR A 203 7.47 12.30 -11.16
N ASP A 204 8.44 13.03 -11.69
CA ASP A 204 9.80 13.07 -11.10
C ASP A 204 9.78 13.66 -9.69
N GLN A 205 8.80 14.50 -9.36
CA GLN A 205 8.61 15.03 -8.04
C GLN A 205 8.13 13.96 -7.04
N ASP A 206 7.17 13.10 -7.44
CA ASP A 206 6.74 11.95 -6.61
C ASP A 206 7.94 11.08 -6.22
N LYS A 207 8.82 10.83 -7.20
CA LYS A 207 10.05 10.05 -6.97
C LYS A 207 11.04 10.77 -6.06
N ALA A 208 11.22 12.08 -6.24
CA ALA A 208 12.13 12.88 -5.43
C ALA A 208 11.63 12.97 -3.98
N ASP A 209 10.33 13.18 -3.78
CA ASP A 209 9.72 13.28 -2.46
C ASP A 209 9.76 11.93 -1.73
N LEU A 210 9.51 10.82 -2.44
CA LEU A 210 9.62 9.48 -1.87
C LEU A 210 11.06 9.19 -1.40
N ARG A 211 12.07 9.48 -2.24
CA ARG A 211 13.48 9.33 -1.84
C ARG A 211 13.80 10.14 -0.61
N LYS A 212 13.46 11.41 -0.62
CA LYS A 212 13.71 12.33 0.49
C LYS A 212 13.05 11.86 1.79
N LEU A 213 11.78 11.41 1.72
CA LEU A 213 11.06 10.87 2.86
C LEU A 213 11.83 9.72 3.52
N TYR A 214 12.26 8.75 2.72
CA TYR A 214 12.95 7.58 3.24
C TYR A 214 14.38 7.88 3.72
N GLU A 215 15.13 8.71 3.00
CA GLU A 215 16.47 9.14 3.42
C GLU A 215 16.45 9.85 4.78
N MET A 216 15.52 10.78 4.98
CA MET A 216 15.38 11.49 6.24
C MET A 216 14.84 10.59 7.37
N ALA A 217 13.96 9.66 7.08
CA ALA A 217 13.48 8.70 8.07
C ALA A 217 14.58 7.71 8.48
N TRP A 218 15.34 7.19 7.54
CA TRP A 218 16.45 6.25 7.81
C TRP A 218 17.64 6.91 8.52
N SER A 219 17.89 8.19 8.26
CA SER A 219 18.93 8.96 8.97
C SER A 219 18.51 9.38 10.39
N GLY A 220 17.21 9.29 10.69
CA GLY A 220 16.63 9.79 11.94
C GLY A 220 16.44 11.31 11.98
N GLU A 221 16.66 12.01 10.87
CA GLU A 221 16.40 13.45 10.73
C GLU A 221 14.88 13.74 10.78
N LEU A 222 14.07 12.86 10.17
CA LEU A 222 12.63 12.92 10.21
C LEU A 222 12.08 11.80 11.12
N THR A 223 11.58 12.15 12.29
CA THR A 223 11.04 11.20 13.27
C THR A 223 9.53 11.29 13.43
N HIS A 224 8.91 12.37 12.94
CA HIS A 224 7.47 12.61 13.02
C HIS A 224 6.97 13.27 11.74
N ILE A 225 5.73 12.98 11.36
CA ILE A 225 4.97 13.68 10.33
C ILE A 225 3.71 14.21 11.01
N ASN A 226 3.48 15.53 10.97
CA ASN A 226 2.33 16.20 11.62
C ASN A 226 2.12 15.80 13.09
N GLY A 227 3.21 15.64 13.83
CA GLY A 227 3.16 15.22 15.24
C GLY A 227 2.96 13.71 15.44
N THR A 228 2.75 12.92 14.39
CA THR A 228 2.67 11.46 14.45
C THR A 228 4.04 10.86 14.25
N PRO A 229 4.50 9.99 15.17
CA PRO A 229 5.82 9.39 15.07
C PRO A 229 5.94 8.47 13.86
N ILE A 230 7.10 8.47 13.22
CA ILE A 230 7.46 7.48 12.20
C ILE A 230 7.97 6.23 12.91
N ARG A 231 7.54 5.08 12.41
CA ARG A 231 8.03 3.77 12.83
C ARG A 231 8.54 2.99 11.64
N LEU A 232 9.81 2.60 11.69
CA LEU A 232 10.39 1.70 10.70
C LEU A 232 9.95 0.27 10.99
N VAL A 233 9.41 -0.41 9.98
CA VAL A 233 8.83 -1.76 10.09
C VAL A 233 9.59 -2.75 9.22
N ARG A 234 9.55 -4.02 9.61
CA ARG A 234 10.14 -5.15 8.90
C ARG A 234 9.08 -6.02 8.26
N PRO A 235 9.36 -6.60 7.10
CA PRO A 235 8.42 -7.51 6.45
C PRO A 235 8.21 -8.80 7.24
N TYR A 236 7.10 -9.49 6.96
CA TYR A 236 6.70 -10.71 7.66
C TYR A 236 7.78 -11.79 7.65
N HIS A 237 8.47 -12.01 6.52
CA HIS A 237 9.50 -13.05 6.43
C HIS A 237 10.67 -12.84 7.39
N VAL A 238 10.88 -11.60 7.86
CA VAL A 238 11.91 -11.28 8.87
C VAL A 238 11.39 -11.46 10.29
N VAL A 239 10.14 -11.01 10.56
CA VAL A 239 9.56 -11.01 11.93
C VAL A 239 8.73 -12.25 12.22
N GLY A 240 8.13 -12.87 11.20
CA GLY A 240 7.19 -14.00 11.33
C GLY A 240 7.85 -15.38 11.38
N ILE A 241 9.16 -15.48 11.22
CA ILE A 241 9.86 -16.76 11.40
C ILE A 241 10.04 -16.96 12.92
N PRO A 242 9.30 -17.90 13.55
CA PRO A 242 9.60 -18.24 14.93
C PRO A 242 11.06 -18.68 14.97
N THR A 243 11.86 -18.04 15.81
CA THR A 243 13.19 -18.54 16.16
C THR A 243 12.99 -20.01 16.52
N ARG A 244 13.44 -20.93 15.68
CA ARG A 244 13.45 -22.35 16.03
C ARG A 244 14.19 -22.42 17.35
N PHE A 245 13.47 -22.75 18.42
CA PHE A 245 14.09 -23.07 19.70
C PHE A 245 15.16 -24.12 19.39
N ALA A 246 16.41 -23.76 19.57
CA ALA A 246 17.49 -24.73 19.55
C ALA A 246 17.11 -25.73 20.65
N ILE A 247 16.70 -26.92 20.26
CA ILE A 247 16.50 -28.02 21.20
C ILE A 247 17.87 -28.22 21.85
N PRO A 248 18.04 -28.00 23.15
CA PRO A 248 19.31 -28.26 23.79
C PRO A 248 19.61 -29.75 23.58
N THR A 249 20.68 -30.05 22.91
CA THR A 249 21.21 -31.40 22.79
C THR A 249 21.43 -31.89 24.21
N LEU A 250 20.60 -32.82 24.68
CA LEU A 250 20.81 -33.56 25.92
C LEU A 250 22.20 -34.18 25.85
N GLY A 251 23.13 -33.60 26.60
CA GLY A 251 24.46 -34.15 26.74
C GLY A 251 24.36 -35.58 27.27
N THR A 252 25.03 -36.48 26.59
CA THR A 252 25.19 -37.88 26.96
C THR A 252 25.77 -37.96 28.37
N VAL A 253 24.93 -38.35 29.34
CA VAL A 253 25.43 -38.72 30.68
C VAL A 253 26.22 -40.00 30.53
N ARG A 254 27.55 -39.92 30.64
CA ARG A 254 28.41 -41.10 30.88
C ARG A 254 28.18 -41.53 32.30
N MET A 255 27.57 -42.71 32.49
CA MET A 255 27.65 -43.42 33.75
C MET A 255 29.08 -43.95 33.95
N ALA A 256 29.63 -43.65 35.10
CA ALA A 256 30.85 -44.25 35.63
C ALA A 256 30.51 -45.54 36.40
#